data_7f0a51868381bc50e9c6e8f43a09439b
#
_entry.id   7f0a51868381bc50e9c6e8f43a09439b
#
_cell.length_a   1.000
_cell.length_b   1.000
_cell.length_c   1.000
_cell.angle_alpha   90.00
_cell.angle_beta   90.00
_cell.angle_gamma   90.00
#
_symmetry.space_group_name_H-M   'P 1'
#
loop_
_entity.id
_entity.type
_entity.pdbx_description
1 polymer ?
#
loop_
_entity_poly.entity_id
_entity_poly.type
_entity_poly.pdbx_seq_one_letter_code
_entity_poly.pdbx_strand_id
1 'polypeptide(L)'
;FVKCQGDCDKAKIDYDYTGIEDCGMLSFVPNGGPKKCNYGCLGYGNCVKACPFDAIHIVNGIAVVDKEACKACGKCVAACPKNLIELVPYKATSLVACSSKEKGPVAMKACDSACIGCGLCKRNCPQDAIVVEDFLAKIDYEKCTGCGICKEKCPKKAIL
;
A
#
# COMPACT_ATOMS: atom_id res chain seq x y z
N PHE A 1 3.17 -8.23 -2.63
CA PHE A 1 2.92 -7.33 -1.51
C PHE A 1 1.93 -6.23 -1.91
N VAL A 2 1.03 -5.83 -1.01
CA VAL A 2 0.06 -4.74 -1.22
C VAL A 2 0.55 -3.46 -0.56
N LYS A 3 0.72 -2.40 -1.34
CA LYS A 3 1.23 -1.09 -0.88
C LYS A 3 0.13 -0.22 -0.26
N CYS A 4 -0.57 -0.76 0.73
CA CYS A 4 -1.60 -0.04 1.49
C CYS A 4 -1.79 -0.66 2.87
N GLN A 5 -1.79 0.19 3.90
CA GLN A 5 -2.18 -0.13 5.28
C GLN A 5 -3.44 0.63 5.72
N GLY A 6 -4.05 1.39 4.80
CA GLY A 6 -5.26 2.17 5.08
C GLY A 6 -6.49 1.27 5.16
N ASP A 7 -6.54 0.45 6.21
CA ASP A 7 -7.69 -0.36 6.60
C ASP A 7 -8.87 0.49 7.12
N CYS A 8 -9.94 -0.15 7.57
CA CYS A 8 -11.13 0.54 8.06
C CYS A 8 -10.86 1.39 9.31
N ASP A 9 -9.81 1.10 10.09
CA ASP A 9 -9.49 1.84 11.30
C ASP A 9 -8.63 3.09 11.01
N LYS A 10 -7.83 3.06 9.94
CA LYS A 10 -6.82 4.08 9.63
C LYS A 10 -7.19 5.01 8.50
N ALA A 11 -7.91 4.51 7.48
CA ALA A 11 -8.34 5.32 6.35
C ALA A 11 -9.63 6.07 6.66
N LYS A 12 -9.67 7.36 6.35
CA LYS A 12 -10.89 8.15 6.47
C LYS A 12 -11.79 7.91 5.27
N ILE A 13 -13.10 7.93 5.49
CA ILE A 13 -14.14 7.76 4.47
C ILE A 13 -14.74 9.13 4.17
N ASP A 14 -14.92 9.46 2.91
CA ASP A 14 -15.52 10.74 2.47
C ASP A 14 -17.04 10.62 2.28
N TYR A 15 -17.53 9.44 1.90
CA TYR A 15 -18.96 9.16 1.70
C TYR A 15 -19.29 7.68 1.80
N ASP A 16 -20.54 7.36 2.12
CA ASP A 16 -21.02 5.98 2.10
C ASP A 16 -21.29 5.53 0.65
N TYR A 17 -20.69 4.44 0.25
CA TYR A 17 -20.86 3.87 -1.07
C TYR A 17 -21.85 2.69 -1.03
N THR A 18 -22.91 2.82 -1.80
CA THR A 18 -23.89 1.77 -2.04
C THR A 18 -23.94 1.47 -3.54
N GLY A 19 -23.25 0.46 -3.98
CA GLY A 19 -23.15 0.13 -5.40
C GLY A 19 -22.45 -1.20 -5.63
N ILE A 20 -21.97 -1.42 -6.85
CA ILE A 20 -21.29 -2.65 -7.24
C ILE A 20 -19.93 -2.74 -6.55
N GLU A 21 -19.74 -3.79 -5.75
CA GLU A 21 -18.49 -4.07 -5.06
C GLU A 21 -17.43 -4.66 -6.02
N ASP A 22 -16.93 -3.80 -6.89
CA ASP A 22 -15.89 -4.12 -7.86
C ASP A 22 -14.90 -2.96 -7.96
N CYS A 23 -13.60 -3.24 -7.76
CA CYS A 23 -12.56 -2.21 -7.74
C CYS A 23 -12.43 -1.48 -9.09
N GLY A 24 -12.69 -2.15 -10.21
CA GLY A 24 -12.61 -1.56 -11.54
C GLY A 24 -13.74 -0.56 -11.78
N MET A 25 -14.96 -0.88 -11.32
CA MET A 25 -16.13 -0.03 -11.46
C MET A 25 -16.03 1.28 -10.67
N LEU A 26 -15.26 1.28 -9.60
CA LEU A 26 -15.04 2.48 -8.77
C LEU A 26 -14.22 3.57 -9.46
N SER A 27 -13.60 3.30 -10.59
CA SER A 27 -12.97 4.35 -11.40
C SER A 27 -13.98 5.40 -11.92
N PHE A 28 -15.26 5.06 -11.97
CA PHE A 28 -16.35 5.93 -12.45
C PHE A 28 -17.05 6.72 -11.34
N VAL A 29 -16.71 6.49 -10.07
CA VAL A 29 -17.29 7.24 -8.94
C VAL A 29 -16.34 8.35 -8.47
N PRO A 30 -16.86 9.37 -7.73
CA PRO A 30 -16.03 10.44 -7.22
C PRO A 30 -14.80 9.93 -6.46
N ASN A 31 -13.65 10.54 -6.70
CA ASN A 31 -12.35 10.18 -6.10
C ASN A 31 -11.90 8.72 -6.33
N GLY A 32 -12.55 8.00 -7.24
CA GLY A 32 -12.25 6.59 -7.50
C GLY A 32 -12.50 5.68 -6.30
N GLY A 33 -13.51 6.02 -5.48
CA GLY A 33 -13.95 5.25 -4.33
C GLY A 33 -14.24 6.06 -3.07
N PRO A 34 -14.87 5.46 -2.04
CA PRO A 34 -15.36 6.16 -0.85
C PRO A 34 -14.26 6.59 0.12
N LYS A 35 -13.05 6.02 0.03
CA LYS A 35 -11.93 6.40 0.89
C LYS A 35 -11.38 7.77 0.49
N LYS A 36 -11.10 8.61 1.47
CA LYS A 36 -10.46 9.92 1.29
C LYS A 36 -9.09 9.85 0.62
N CYS A 37 -8.40 8.73 0.76
CA CYS A 37 -7.15 8.45 0.07
C CYS A 37 -7.41 7.89 -1.33
N ASN A 38 -7.17 8.69 -2.37
CA ASN A 38 -7.34 8.28 -3.78
C ASN A 38 -6.40 7.15 -4.21
N TYR A 39 -5.34 6.91 -3.45
CA TYR A 39 -4.34 5.88 -3.69
C TYR A 39 -4.55 4.61 -2.87
N GLY A 40 -5.59 4.56 -2.03
CA GLY A 40 -5.81 3.45 -1.09
C GLY A 40 -6.47 2.22 -1.73
N CYS A 41 -6.28 1.06 -1.09
CA CYS A 41 -7.00 -0.15 -1.44
C CYS A 41 -8.50 0.02 -1.16
N LEU A 42 -9.34 -0.41 -2.11
CA LEU A 42 -10.79 -0.30 -2.03
C LEU A 42 -11.46 -1.44 -1.26
N GLY A 43 -10.78 -2.60 -1.18
CA GLY A 43 -11.24 -3.74 -0.39
C GLY A 43 -12.27 -4.66 -1.07
N TYR A 44 -12.60 -4.45 -2.35
CA TYR A 44 -13.65 -5.25 -3.04
C TYR A 44 -13.14 -6.54 -3.72
N GLY A 45 -11.87 -6.90 -3.54
CA GLY A 45 -11.38 -8.25 -3.80
C GLY A 45 -11.17 -8.65 -5.26
N ASN A 46 -11.03 -7.73 -6.23
CA ASN A 46 -10.70 -8.10 -7.61
C ASN A 46 -9.40 -8.92 -7.69
N CYS A 47 -8.40 -8.56 -6.87
CA CYS A 47 -7.14 -9.29 -6.74
C CYS A 47 -7.31 -10.66 -6.08
N VAL A 48 -8.27 -10.82 -5.17
CA VAL A 48 -8.63 -12.10 -4.53
C VAL A 48 -9.22 -13.03 -5.58
N LYS A 49 -10.22 -12.56 -6.34
CA LYS A 49 -10.86 -13.33 -7.43
C LYS A 49 -9.85 -13.77 -8.51
N ALA A 50 -8.80 -12.98 -8.74
CA ALA A 50 -7.76 -13.27 -9.72
C ALA A 50 -6.70 -14.26 -9.22
N CYS A 51 -6.63 -14.55 -7.92
CA CYS A 51 -5.60 -15.38 -7.33
C CYS A 51 -5.99 -16.87 -7.40
N PRO A 52 -5.27 -17.73 -8.17
CA PRO A 52 -5.60 -19.15 -8.27
C PRO A 52 -5.05 -19.99 -7.11
N PHE A 53 -4.29 -19.36 -6.18
CA PHE A 53 -3.60 -20.04 -5.09
C PHE A 53 -4.18 -19.70 -3.72
N ASP A 54 -5.30 -18.98 -3.68
CA ASP A 54 -5.91 -18.50 -2.44
C ASP A 54 -4.93 -17.78 -1.48
N ALA A 55 -3.97 -17.05 -2.07
CA ALA A 55 -2.87 -16.40 -1.35
C ALA A 55 -3.12 -14.92 -1.04
N ILE A 56 -4.32 -14.40 -1.31
CA ILE A 56 -4.67 -12.99 -1.05
C ILE A 56 -6.09 -12.91 -0.55
N HIS A 57 -6.29 -12.18 0.55
CA HIS A 57 -7.57 -12.06 1.23
C HIS A 57 -7.88 -10.59 1.55
N ILE A 58 -9.15 -10.27 1.75
CA ILE A 58 -9.54 -8.96 2.30
C ILE A 58 -9.59 -9.07 3.82
N VAL A 59 -8.76 -8.29 4.48
CA VAL A 59 -8.70 -8.19 5.93
C VAL A 59 -8.92 -6.73 6.32
N ASN A 60 -9.91 -6.47 7.13
CA ASN A 60 -10.27 -5.12 7.59
C ASN A 60 -10.33 -4.07 6.45
N GLY A 61 -10.96 -4.46 5.32
CA GLY A 61 -11.17 -3.54 4.17
C GLY A 61 -9.96 -3.25 3.30
N ILE A 62 -8.88 -4.03 3.41
CA ILE A 62 -7.73 -4.00 2.49
C ILE A 62 -7.30 -5.40 2.09
N ALA A 63 -6.67 -5.51 0.92
CA ALA A 63 -6.08 -6.77 0.48
C ALA A 63 -4.77 -7.05 1.24
N VAL A 64 -4.61 -8.29 1.70
CA VAL A 64 -3.41 -8.80 2.38
C VAL A 64 -2.96 -10.08 1.69
N VAL A 65 -1.67 -10.20 1.42
CA VAL A 65 -1.07 -11.37 0.78
C VAL A 65 -0.48 -12.30 1.83
N ASP A 66 -0.89 -13.56 1.78
CA ASP A 66 -0.18 -14.65 2.46
C ASP A 66 1.10 -14.97 1.68
N LYS A 67 2.23 -14.62 2.27
CA LYS A 67 3.55 -14.78 1.67
C LYS A 67 3.91 -16.24 1.41
N GLU A 68 3.48 -17.16 2.27
CA GLU A 68 3.81 -18.59 2.17
C GLU A 68 2.97 -19.28 1.09
N ALA A 69 1.71 -18.92 0.94
CA ALA A 69 0.83 -19.44 -0.11
C ALA A 69 1.13 -18.84 -1.49
N CYS A 70 1.71 -17.62 -1.52
CA CYS A 70 1.92 -16.87 -2.76
C CYS A 70 2.99 -17.50 -3.68
N LYS A 71 2.62 -17.70 -4.96
CA LYS A 71 3.53 -18.23 -6.01
C LYS A 71 4.06 -17.13 -6.93
N ALA A 72 3.92 -15.86 -6.58
CA ALA A 72 4.43 -14.70 -7.34
C ALA A 72 4.00 -14.67 -8.84
N CYS A 73 2.81 -15.22 -9.17
CA CYS A 73 2.35 -15.34 -10.55
C CYS A 73 1.93 -14.01 -11.22
N GLY A 74 1.82 -12.91 -10.47
CA GLY A 74 1.50 -11.58 -10.98
C GLY A 74 0.03 -11.32 -11.34
N LYS A 75 -0.88 -12.30 -11.29
CA LYS A 75 -2.29 -12.10 -11.68
C LYS A 75 -3.00 -11.02 -10.85
N CYS A 76 -2.75 -10.97 -9.55
CA CYS A 76 -3.29 -9.94 -8.66
C CYS A 76 -2.72 -8.54 -8.97
N VAL A 77 -1.47 -8.45 -9.45
CA VAL A 77 -0.85 -7.19 -9.89
C VAL A 77 -1.64 -6.63 -11.07
N ALA A 78 -1.90 -7.46 -12.09
CA ALA A 78 -2.66 -7.07 -13.28
C ALA A 78 -4.14 -6.75 -12.96
N ALA A 79 -4.72 -7.41 -11.95
CA ALA A 79 -6.13 -7.22 -11.58
C ALA A 79 -6.37 -5.98 -10.71
N CYS A 80 -5.34 -5.33 -10.18
CA CYS A 80 -5.50 -4.16 -9.31
C CYS A 80 -5.63 -2.87 -10.12
N PRO A 81 -6.82 -2.23 -10.20
CA PRO A 81 -7.00 -1.01 -11.01
C PRO A 81 -6.23 0.20 -10.45
N LYS A 82 -5.84 0.16 -9.16
CA LYS A 82 -5.04 1.21 -8.51
C LYS A 82 -3.53 0.90 -8.49
N ASN A 83 -3.08 -0.18 -9.10
CA ASN A 83 -1.66 -0.59 -9.16
C ASN A 83 -0.97 -0.66 -7.80
N LEU A 84 -1.69 -1.20 -6.80
CA LEU A 84 -1.21 -1.26 -5.42
C LEU A 84 -0.37 -2.49 -5.10
N ILE A 85 -0.35 -3.46 -5.99
CA ILE A 85 0.32 -4.74 -5.74
C ILE A 85 1.59 -4.81 -6.57
N GLU A 86 2.69 -5.14 -5.92
CA GLU A 86 3.97 -5.33 -6.60
C GLU A 86 4.65 -6.61 -6.16
N LEU A 87 5.49 -7.15 -7.02
CA LEU A 87 6.38 -8.25 -6.69
C LEU A 87 7.60 -7.69 -5.98
N VAL A 88 7.90 -8.26 -4.81
CA VAL A 88 9.05 -7.88 -3.99
C VAL A 88 9.88 -9.12 -3.69
N PRO A 89 11.19 -8.99 -3.42
CA PRO A 89 12.01 -10.13 -3.03
C PRO A 89 11.43 -10.83 -1.81
N TYR A 90 11.39 -12.16 -1.82
CA TYR A 90 10.85 -12.95 -0.70
C TYR A 90 11.55 -12.63 0.63
N LYS A 91 12.85 -12.31 0.58
CA LYS A 91 13.66 -11.96 1.76
C LYS A 91 13.48 -10.52 2.24
N ALA A 92 12.71 -9.68 1.53
CA ALA A 92 12.50 -8.30 1.94
C ALA A 92 11.80 -8.24 3.31
N THR A 93 12.42 -7.55 4.25
CA THR A 93 11.95 -7.39 5.63
C THR A 93 11.40 -5.99 5.91
N SER A 94 11.66 -5.06 5.01
CA SER A 94 11.15 -3.68 5.09
C SER A 94 10.42 -3.34 3.80
N LEU A 95 9.15 -2.97 3.91
CA LEU A 95 8.25 -2.73 2.78
C LEU A 95 7.49 -1.42 3.00
N VAL A 96 7.48 -0.52 2.02
CA VAL A 96 6.65 0.70 2.11
C VAL A 96 5.21 0.36 1.80
N ALA A 97 4.37 0.32 2.83
CA ALA A 97 2.96 -0.04 2.74
C ALA A 97 2.06 1.19 2.54
N CYS A 98 2.43 2.04 1.61
CA CYS A 98 1.69 3.22 1.17
C CYS A 98 1.95 3.49 -0.30
N SER A 99 0.98 4.07 -0.99
CA SER A 99 1.07 4.49 -2.39
C SER A 99 0.66 5.95 -2.60
N SER A 100 0.35 6.68 -1.52
CA SER A 100 -0.08 8.08 -1.61
C SER A 100 1.06 8.96 -2.12
N LYS A 101 0.74 9.77 -3.12
CA LYS A 101 1.62 10.81 -3.67
C LYS A 101 1.19 12.21 -3.22
N GLU A 102 0.32 12.28 -2.23
CA GLU A 102 -0.14 13.53 -1.68
C GLU A 102 0.89 14.17 -0.73
N LYS A 103 0.87 15.50 -0.67
CA LYS A 103 1.66 16.24 0.31
C LYS A 103 1.30 15.80 1.73
N GLY A 104 2.29 15.80 2.63
CA GLY A 104 2.15 15.31 4.00
C GLY A 104 0.87 15.74 4.72
N PRO A 105 0.49 17.03 4.75
CA PRO A 105 -0.75 17.48 5.40
C PRO A 105 -2.03 16.88 4.82
N VAL A 106 -2.08 16.65 3.50
CA VAL A 106 -3.22 16.01 2.83
C VAL A 106 -3.25 14.51 3.13
N ALA A 107 -2.11 13.84 2.99
CA ALA A 107 -1.97 12.42 3.30
C ALA A 107 -2.37 12.09 4.75
N MET A 108 -1.95 12.90 5.73
CA MET A 108 -2.32 12.74 7.14
C MET A 108 -3.81 12.87 7.42
N LYS A 109 -4.51 13.75 6.69
CA LYS A 109 -5.98 13.91 6.80
C LYS A 109 -6.74 12.75 6.17
N ALA A 110 -6.11 12.00 5.26
CA ALA A 110 -6.74 10.90 4.55
C ALA A 110 -6.50 9.53 5.22
N CYS A 111 -5.34 9.34 5.88
CA CYS A 111 -4.99 8.05 6.49
C CYS A 111 -3.97 8.23 7.62
N ASP A 112 -4.19 7.55 8.73
CA ASP A 112 -3.32 7.63 9.91
C ASP A 112 -1.96 6.95 9.69
N SER A 113 -1.86 5.98 8.77
CA SER A 113 -0.61 5.29 8.38
C SER A 113 -0.04 5.76 7.04
N ALA A 114 -0.44 6.95 6.54
CA ALA A 114 0.06 7.45 5.28
C ALA A 114 1.54 7.83 5.34
N CYS A 115 2.29 7.53 4.29
CA CYS A 115 3.60 8.13 4.07
C CYS A 115 3.42 9.64 3.84
N ILE A 116 4.18 10.46 4.54
CA ILE A 116 4.10 11.92 4.46
C ILE A 116 5.31 12.54 3.74
N GLY A 117 6.16 11.71 3.15
CA GLY A 117 7.33 12.18 2.43
C GLY A 117 8.40 12.88 3.29
N CYS A 118 8.42 12.68 4.61
CA CYS A 118 9.29 13.42 5.53
C CYS A 118 10.79 13.11 5.38
N GLY A 119 11.16 12.04 4.67
CA GLY A 119 12.54 11.65 4.42
C GLY A 119 13.32 11.10 5.63
N LEU A 120 12.68 10.88 6.80
CA LEU A 120 13.36 10.33 7.97
C LEU A 120 13.96 8.95 7.68
N CYS A 121 13.22 8.07 6.99
CA CYS A 121 13.70 6.76 6.59
C CYS A 121 14.93 6.84 5.67
N LYS A 122 14.94 7.78 4.70
CA LYS A 122 16.07 8.01 3.81
C LYS A 122 17.30 8.48 4.60
N ARG A 123 17.15 9.52 5.45
CA ARG A 123 18.28 10.09 6.22
C ARG A 123 18.92 9.11 7.21
N ASN A 124 18.16 8.11 7.67
CA ASN A 124 18.64 7.11 8.62
C ASN A 124 18.99 5.77 7.97
N CYS A 125 18.94 5.66 6.65
CA CYS A 125 19.30 4.43 5.94
C CYS A 125 20.82 4.34 5.76
N PRO A 126 21.51 3.36 6.39
CA PRO A 126 22.97 3.26 6.31
C PRO A 126 23.45 2.80 4.91
N GLN A 127 22.56 2.22 4.10
CA GLN A 127 22.87 1.71 2.77
C GLN A 127 22.41 2.66 1.66
N ASP A 128 21.89 3.85 1.99
CA ASP A 128 21.27 4.77 1.04
C ASP A 128 20.28 4.09 0.07
N ALA A 129 19.60 3.07 0.58
CA ALA A 129 18.66 2.24 -0.16
C ALA A 129 17.26 2.85 -0.29
N ILE A 130 17.05 4.07 0.20
CA ILE A 130 15.72 4.70 0.21
C ILE A 130 15.76 6.05 -0.50
N VAL A 131 14.87 6.21 -1.46
CA VAL A 131 14.59 7.49 -2.10
C VAL A 131 13.20 7.98 -1.71
N VAL A 132 12.98 9.28 -1.76
CA VAL A 132 11.66 9.89 -1.58
C VAL A 132 11.35 10.70 -2.82
N GLU A 133 10.36 10.27 -3.55
CA GLU A 133 9.88 10.88 -4.79
C GLU A 133 8.36 11.03 -4.70
N ASP A 134 7.81 12.11 -5.23
CA ASP A 134 6.36 12.40 -5.18
C ASP A 134 5.77 12.23 -3.77
N PHE A 135 6.48 12.71 -2.74
CA PHE A 135 6.10 12.58 -1.31
C PHE A 135 5.99 11.15 -0.80
N LEU A 136 6.49 10.16 -1.52
CA LEU A 136 6.44 8.75 -1.18
C LEU A 136 7.85 8.16 -1.08
N ALA A 137 8.11 7.42 -0.01
CA ALA A 137 9.34 6.65 0.13
C ALA A 137 9.30 5.40 -0.76
N LYS A 138 10.43 5.07 -1.37
CA LYS A 138 10.65 3.84 -2.14
C LYS A 138 11.93 3.18 -1.66
N ILE A 139 11.93 1.85 -1.55
CA ILE A 139 13.09 1.06 -1.15
C ILE A 139 13.69 0.38 -2.38
N ASP A 140 14.98 0.56 -2.56
CA ASP A 140 15.78 -0.19 -3.50
C ASP A 140 16.19 -1.51 -2.83
N TYR A 141 15.56 -2.60 -3.25
CA TYR A 141 15.77 -3.92 -2.66
C TYR A 141 17.12 -4.55 -3.03
N GLU A 142 17.84 -4.03 -4.02
CA GLU A 142 19.20 -4.48 -4.35
C GLU A 142 20.21 -3.94 -3.33
N LYS A 143 19.97 -2.73 -2.81
CA LYS A 143 20.83 -2.09 -1.80
C LYS A 143 20.38 -2.39 -0.37
N CYS A 144 19.12 -2.73 -0.16
CA CYS A 144 18.54 -2.90 1.17
C CYS A 144 19.06 -4.16 1.86
N THR A 145 19.69 -4.01 3.03
CA THR A 145 20.18 -5.13 3.85
C THR A 145 19.15 -5.64 4.86
N GLY A 146 17.96 -5.04 4.93
CA GLY A 146 16.89 -5.47 5.83
C GLY A 146 17.12 -5.12 7.31
N CYS A 147 17.92 -4.10 7.62
CA CYS A 147 18.28 -3.73 9.00
C CYS A 147 17.12 -3.19 9.86
N GLY A 148 15.99 -2.82 9.27
CA GLY A 148 14.77 -2.38 9.96
C GLY A 148 14.79 -0.95 10.51
N ILE A 149 15.89 -0.21 10.45
CA ILE A 149 16.01 1.17 10.99
C ILE A 149 14.94 2.10 10.41
N CYS A 150 14.64 2.00 9.12
CA CYS A 150 13.63 2.81 8.45
C CYS A 150 12.21 2.59 9.01
N LYS A 151 11.90 1.37 9.43
CA LYS A 151 10.63 0.99 10.06
C LYS A 151 10.51 1.65 11.45
N GLU A 152 11.55 1.58 12.26
CA GLU A 152 11.59 2.19 13.60
C GLU A 152 11.51 3.72 13.54
N LYS A 153 12.21 4.33 12.58
CA LYS A 153 12.23 5.79 12.40
C LYS A 153 11.01 6.37 11.71
N CYS A 154 10.10 5.55 11.22
CA CYS A 154 8.91 6.04 10.53
C CYS A 154 7.84 6.51 11.52
N PRO A 155 7.54 7.83 11.62
CA PRO A 155 6.58 8.35 12.59
C PRO A 155 5.14 7.94 12.28
N LYS A 156 4.86 7.58 11.02
CA LYS A 156 3.55 7.14 10.55
C LYS A 156 3.42 5.61 10.44
N LYS A 157 4.48 4.87 10.79
CA LYS A 157 4.55 3.41 10.64
C LYS A 157 4.14 2.94 9.24
N ALA A 158 4.46 3.75 8.22
CA ALA A 158 4.16 3.45 6.82
C ALA A 158 5.12 2.40 6.20
N ILE A 159 6.12 1.95 6.95
CA ILE A 159 7.07 0.89 6.56
C ILE A 159 6.84 -0.29 7.49
N LEU A 160 6.62 -1.46 6.91
CA LEU A 160 6.43 -2.75 7.58
C LEU A 160 7.74 -3.51 7.67
#